data_88a9f5fb3426fa48172d2e81d6cf8125
#
_entry.id   88a9f5fb3426fa48172d2e81d6cf8125
#
_cell.length_a   1.000
_cell.length_b   1.000
_cell.length_c   1.000
_cell.angle_alpha   90.00
_cell.angle_beta   90.00
_cell.angle_gamma   90.00
#
_symmetry.space_group_name_H-M   'P 1'
#
loop_
_entity.id
_entity.type
_entity.pdbx_description
1 polymer ?
#
loop_
_entity_poly.entity_id
_entity_poly.type
_entity_poly.pdbx_seq_one_letter_code
_entity_poly.pdbx_strand_id
1 'polypeptide(L)'
;ERATLMGCNILIVSNKKVDQNNAPIPSLLAVGAIHTSLTKKGLRSRTSIVVEGGDVIETHHYATLIGFGANAINAYMAGDTIRSIYKDELAAGTTTIKKVLSLYSKAICGGLLKIFSESILANLTFNPGCLRTFIA
;
A
#
# COMPACT_ATOMS: atom_id res chain seq x y z
N GLU A 1 -5.24 14.64 -12.14
CA GLU A 1 -6.44 15.24 -12.70
C GLU A 1 -6.55 14.97 -14.20
N ARG A 2 -5.58 15.42 -14.99
CA ARG A 2 -5.61 15.27 -16.46
C ARG A 2 -5.82 13.83 -16.89
N ALA A 3 -5.10 12.86 -16.30
CA ALA A 3 -5.26 11.44 -16.60
C ALA A 3 -6.68 10.95 -16.32
N THR A 4 -7.27 11.33 -15.18
CA THR A 4 -8.65 10.95 -14.81
C THR A 4 -9.67 11.54 -15.78
N LEU A 5 -9.49 12.78 -16.20
CA LEU A 5 -10.36 13.41 -17.21
C LEU A 5 -10.27 12.72 -18.59
N MET A 6 -9.09 12.16 -18.91
CA MET A 6 -8.85 11.36 -20.12
C MET A 6 -9.36 9.89 -19.99
N GLY A 7 -10.04 9.53 -18.89
CA GLY A 7 -10.65 8.23 -18.69
C GLY A 7 -9.79 7.20 -17.96
N CYS A 8 -8.65 7.60 -17.35
CA CYS A 8 -7.87 6.68 -16.52
C CYS A 8 -8.61 6.37 -15.21
N ASN A 9 -8.90 5.08 -15.00
CA ASN A 9 -9.60 4.59 -13.81
C ASN A 9 -8.65 4.13 -12.69
N ILE A 10 -7.35 4.02 -12.97
CA ILE A 10 -6.31 3.61 -12.01
C ILE A 10 -5.13 4.58 -12.14
N LEU A 11 -4.74 5.17 -11.03
CA LEU A 11 -3.52 5.98 -10.92
C LEU A 11 -2.51 5.22 -10.06
N ILE A 12 -1.34 4.93 -10.62
CA ILE A 12 -0.23 4.33 -9.89
C ILE A 12 0.71 5.43 -9.45
N VAL A 13 0.89 5.57 -8.13
CA VAL A 13 1.84 6.49 -7.49
C VAL A 13 3.04 5.67 -7.07
N SER A 14 4.18 5.87 -7.74
CA SER A 14 5.39 5.08 -7.51
C SER A 14 6.57 5.97 -7.15
N ASN A 15 7.32 5.57 -6.13
CA ASN A 15 8.61 6.16 -5.78
C ASN A 15 9.81 5.29 -6.19
N LYS A 16 9.60 4.33 -7.10
CA LYS A 16 10.62 3.35 -7.51
C LYS A 16 11.76 3.94 -8.34
N LYS A 17 11.51 5.07 -9.02
CA LYS A 17 12.52 5.76 -9.85
C LYS A 17 13.27 6.82 -9.03
N VAL A 18 14.03 6.36 -8.04
CA VAL A 18 14.92 7.21 -7.24
C VAL A 18 16.34 7.06 -7.76
N ASP A 19 17.01 8.18 -8.00
CA ASP A 19 18.41 8.24 -8.41
C ASP A 19 19.09 9.47 -7.78
N GLN A 20 20.35 9.72 -8.13
CA GLN A 20 21.12 10.87 -7.60
C GLN A 20 20.49 12.25 -7.91
N ASN A 21 19.63 12.33 -8.92
CA ASN A 21 19.00 13.58 -9.37
C ASN A 21 17.51 13.66 -8.97
N ASN A 22 16.89 12.54 -8.58
CA ASN A 22 15.46 12.45 -8.31
C ASN A 22 15.22 11.93 -6.88
N ALA A 23 14.88 12.85 -5.98
CA ALA A 23 14.46 12.50 -4.63
C ALA A 23 12.99 12.01 -4.62
N PRO A 24 12.65 10.98 -3.84
CA PRO A 24 11.28 10.51 -3.73
C PRO A 24 10.43 11.47 -2.90
N ILE A 25 9.21 11.72 -3.35
CA ILE A 25 8.20 12.34 -2.48
C ILE A 25 7.68 11.24 -1.55
N PRO A 26 7.57 11.48 -0.22
CA PRO A 26 6.97 10.52 0.70
C PRO A 26 5.60 10.06 0.21
N SER A 27 5.37 8.74 0.18
CA SER A 27 4.16 8.14 -0.41
C SER A 27 2.88 8.70 0.22
N LEU A 28 2.87 8.94 1.52
CA LEU A 28 1.72 9.49 2.24
C LEU A 28 1.36 10.91 1.77
N LEU A 29 2.35 11.77 1.57
CA LEU A 29 2.14 13.14 1.07
C LEU A 29 1.60 13.12 -0.36
N ALA A 30 2.16 12.27 -1.22
CA ALA A 30 1.73 12.14 -2.60
C ALA A 30 0.27 11.67 -2.69
N VAL A 31 -0.09 10.62 -1.94
CA VAL A 31 -1.46 10.09 -1.89
C VAL A 31 -2.43 11.13 -1.36
N GLY A 32 -2.13 11.76 -0.23
CA GLY A 32 -2.99 12.79 0.37
C GLY A 32 -3.25 13.97 -0.56
N ALA A 33 -2.21 14.45 -1.26
CA ALA A 33 -2.33 15.52 -2.23
C ALA A 33 -3.22 15.13 -3.42
N ILE A 34 -3.01 13.93 -3.99
CA ILE A 34 -3.80 13.41 -5.11
C ILE A 34 -5.25 13.20 -4.68
N HIS A 35 -5.48 12.53 -3.54
CA HIS A 35 -6.82 12.29 -2.99
C HIS A 35 -7.59 13.61 -2.80
N THR A 36 -6.99 14.58 -2.11
CA THR A 36 -7.58 15.88 -1.85
C THR A 36 -7.89 16.64 -3.13
N SER A 37 -6.96 16.63 -4.09
CA SER A 37 -7.14 17.30 -5.38
C SER A 37 -8.28 16.71 -6.20
N LEU A 38 -8.36 15.38 -6.28
CA LEU A 38 -9.43 14.66 -6.99
C LEU A 38 -10.79 14.86 -6.28
N THR A 39 -10.80 14.88 -4.95
CA THR A 39 -12.03 15.09 -4.16
C THR A 39 -12.59 16.49 -4.39
N LYS A 40 -11.74 17.52 -4.31
CA LYS A 40 -12.17 18.92 -4.58
C LYS A 40 -12.79 19.13 -5.96
N LYS A 41 -12.42 18.29 -6.93
CA LYS A 41 -12.91 18.36 -8.31
C LYS A 41 -14.02 17.35 -8.62
N GLY A 42 -14.50 16.59 -7.65
CA GLY A 42 -15.53 15.56 -7.86
C GLY A 42 -15.06 14.38 -8.72
N LEU A 43 -13.74 14.18 -8.86
CA LEU A 43 -13.16 13.14 -9.71
C LEU A 43 -12.73 11.88 -8.93
N ARG A 44 -12.73 11.95 -7.59
CA ARG A 44 -12.20 10.88 -6.74
C ARG A 44 -12.92 9.54 -6.91
N SER A 45 -14.22 9.54 -7.10
CA SER A 45 -15.03 8.34 -7.29
C SER A 45 -14.79 7.63 -8.64
N ARG A 46 -14.15 8.29 -9.58
CA ARG A 46 -13.88 7.77 -10.93
C ARG A 46 -12.55 7.04 -11.04
N THR A 47 -11.69 7.11 -10.01
CA THR A 47 -10.30 6.68 -10.09
C THR A 47 -9.85 6.02 -8.79
N SER A 48 -9.20 4.86 -8.90
CA SER A 48 -8.49 4.19 -7.82
C SER A 48 -7.04 4.66 -7.74
N ILE A 49 -6.52 4.82 -6.52
CA ILE A 49 -5.12 5.18 -6.26
C ILE A 49 -4.38 3.93 -5.79
N VAL A 50 -3.39 3.50 -6.55
CA VAL A 50 -2.49 2.39 -6.22
C VAL A 50 -1.14 2.99 -5.84
N VAL A 51 -0.59 2.57 -4.71
CA VAL A 51 0.72 3.03 -4.22
C VAL A 51 1.76 1.94 -4.46
N GLU A 52 2.84 2.27 -5.14
CA GLU A 52 4.05 1.45 -5.21
C GLU A 52 5.13 2.17 -4.39
N GLY A 53 5.20 1.83 -3.07
CA GLY A 53 6.01 2.56 -2.09
C GLY A 53 7.17 1.74 -1.54
N GLY A 54 8.38 2.31 -1.59
CA GLY A 54 9.56 1.76 -0.92
C GLY A 54 9.63 2.14 0.56
N ASP A 55 8.93 3.17 0.97
CA ASP A 55 8.83 3.68 2.34
C ASP A 55 7.75 2.95 3.18
N VAL A 56 7.06 1.98 2.58
CA VAL A 56 5.99 1.21 3.22
C VAL A 56 6.55 -0.11 3.73
N ILE A 57 6.61 -0.31 5.05
CA ILE A 57 7.25 -1.50 5.65
C ILE A 57 6.32 -2.19 6.65
N GLU A 58 5.68 -1.43 7.54
CA GLU A 58 4.93 -1.95 8.68
C GLU A 58 3.44 -1.59 8.63
N THR A 59 2.64 -2.21 9.48
CA THR A 59 1.18 -2.10 9.52
C THR A 59 0.67 -0.65 9.56
N HIS A 60 1.31 0.24 10.34
CA HIS A 60 0.87 1.63 10.44
C HIS A 60 1.07 2.41 9.15
N HIS A 61 2.10 2.10 8.37
CA HIS A 61 2.29 2.70 7.03
C HIS A 61 1.13 2.36 6.10
N TYR A 62 0.67 1.10 6.11
CA TYR A 62 -0.51 0.68 5.33
C TYR A 62 -1.78 1.35 5.84
N ALA A 63 -2.00 1.36 7.16
CA ALA A 63 -3.20 1.95 7.75
C ALA A 63 -3.33 3.44 7.42
N THR A 64 -2.24 4.20 7.52
CA THR A 64 -2.24 5.63 7.19
C THR A 64 -2.46 5.87 5.70
N LEU A 65 -1.82 5.12 4.81
CA LEU A 65 -2.03 5.24 3.36
C LEU A 65 -3.48 4.94 2.96
N ILE A 66 -4.10 3.90 3.55
CA ILE A 66 -5.51 3.58 3.33
C ILE A 66 -6.40 4.72 3.84
N GLY A 67 -6.14 5.23 5.05
CA GLY A 67 -6.86 6.36 5.62
C GLY A 67 -6.77 7.64 4.79
N PHE A 68 -5.64 7.85 4.10
CA PHE A 68 -5.45 8.99 3.18
C PHE A 68 -5.92 8.73 1.75
N GLY A 69 -6.52 7.57 1.49
CA GLY A 69 -7.24 7.30 0.25
C GLY A 69 -6.55 6.37 -0.74
N ALA A 70 -5.52 5.63 -0.35
CA ALA A 70 -4.99 4.54 -1.17
C ALA A 70 -6.00 3.40 -1.26
N ASN A 71 -6.20 2.86 -2.46
CA ASN A 71 -7.06 1.70 -2.72
C ASN A 71 -6.28 0.39 -2.74
N ALA A 72 -5.00 0.43 -3.14
CA ALA A 72 -4.10 -0.71 -3.09
C ALA A 72 -2.67 -0.24 -2.80
N ILE A 73 -1.86 -1.10 -2.20
CA ILE A 73 -0.49 -0.78 -1.80
C ILE A 73 0.43 -1.95 -2.14
N ASN A 74 1.49 -1.65 -2.89
CA ASN A 74 2.60 -2.55 -3.16
C ASN A 74 3.86 -2.01 -2.45
N ALA A 75 4.24 -2.65 -1.35
CA ALA A 75 5.46 -2.37 -0.59
C ALA A 75 6.65 -3.14 -1.21
N TYR A 76 7.08 -2.71 -2.40
CA TYR A 76 8.08 -3.44 -3.18
C TYR A 76 9.39 -3.65 -2.42
N MET A 77 9.88 -2.63 -1.70
CA MET A 77 11.15 -2.72 -0.98
C MET A 77 11.07 -3.68 0.21
N ALA A 78 9.96 -3.74 0.93
CA ALA A 78 9.75 -4.72 1.99
C ALA A 78 9.80 -6.15 1.42
N GLY A 79 9.16 -6.39 0.28
CA GLY A 79 9.22 -7.68 -0.42
C GLY A 79 10.63 -8.04 -0.89
N ASP A 80 11.38 -7.09 -1.42
CA ASP A 80 12.76 -7.29 -1.89
C ASP A 80 13.72 -7.53 -0.72
N THR A 81 13.56 -6.82 0.39
CA THR A 81 14.32 -7.05 1.63
C THR A 81 14.09 -8.46 2.17
N ILE A 82 12.83 -8.91 2.24
CA ILE A 82 12.49 -10.28 2.65
C ILE A 82 13.15 -11.31 1.73
N ARG A 83 13.16 -11.07 0.41
CA ARG A 83 13.81 -11.97 -0.56
C ARG A 83 15.33 -12.02 -0.38
N SER A 84 15.96 -10.89 -0.06
CA SER A 84 17.41 -10.82 0.21
C SER A 84 17.76 -11.61 1.46
N ILE A 85 17.11 -11.31 2.59
CA ILE A 85 17.34 -12.03 3.86
C ILE A 85 17.09 -13.54 3.70
N TYR A 86 16.03 -13.90 2.96
CA TYR A 86 15.72 -15.31 2.72
C TYR A 86 16.85 -16.03 1.97
N LYS A 87 17.46 -15.39 0.98
CA LYS A 87 18.57 -16.00 0.23
C LYS A 87 19.81 -16.19 1.10
N ASP A 88 20.09 -15.23 1.97
CA ASP A 88 21.31 -15.18 2.74
C ASP A 88 21.26 -16.07 4.00
N GLU A 89 20.10 -16.13 4.66
CA GLU A 89 19.98 -16.74 6.00
C GLU A 89 19.07 -17.99 6.04
N LEU A 90 18.06 -18.07 5.20
CA LEU A 90 16.99 -19.06 5.28
C LEU A 90 16.96 -20.09 4.16
N ALA A 91 17.78 -19.95 3.13
CA ALA A 91 17.78 -20.84 1.96
C ALA A 91 18.12 -22.30 2.31
N ALA A 92 18.79 -22.55 3.43
CA ALA A 92 19.10 -23.90 3.95
C ALA A 92 17.91 -24.59 4.66
N GLY A 93 16.80 -23.87 4.90
CA GLY A 93 15.64 -24.37 5.62
C GLY A 93 14.56 -24.96 4.73
N THR A 94 13.56 -25.61 5.35
CA THR A 94 12.41 -26.23 4.67
C THR A 94 11.33 -25.25 4.24
N THR A 95 11.47 -23.96 4.57
CA THR A 95 10.47 -22.92 4.32
C THR A 95 10.72 -22.27 2.95
N THR A 96 9.70 -22.14 2.12
CA THR A 96 9.80 -21.47 0.81
C THR A 96 9.61 -19.97 0.93
N ILE A 97 10.25 -19.21 0.04
CA ILE A 97 10.08 -17.74 -0.04
C ILE A 97 8.62 -17.31 -0.17
N LYS A 98 7.80 -18.07 -0.92
CA LYS A 98 6.35 -17.81 -1.04
C LYS A 98 5.65 -17.88 0.31
N LYS A 99 6.05 -18.83 1.17
CA LYS A 99 5.48 -18.96 2.51
C LYS A 99 5.86 -17.79 3.40
N VAL A 100 7.12 -17.33 3.33
CA VAL A 100 7.60 -16.16 4.10
C VAL A 100 6.85 -14.89 3.70
N LEU A 101 6.72 -14.62 2.39
CA LEU A 101 5.95 -13.47 1.89
C LEU A 101 4.46 -13.56 2.30
N SER A 102 3.87 -14.76 2.27
CA SER A 102 2.50 -14.97 2.75
C SER A 102 2.35 -14.70 4.25
N LEU A 103 3.34 -15.05 5.06
CA LEU A 103 3.34 -14.75 6.49
C LEU A 103 3.43 -13.24 6.76
N TYR A 104 4.30 -12.54 6.02
CA TYR A 104 4.37 -11.08 6.07
C TYR A 104 3.00 -10.44 5.74
N SER A 105 2.38 -10.83 4.62
CA SER A 105 1.06 -10.33 4.24
C SER A 105 -0.01 -10.62 5.31
N LYS A 106 0.02 -11.83 5.91
CA LYS A 106 -0.91 -12.18 7.00
C LYS A 106 -0.69 -11.33 8.25
N ALA A 107 0.57 -11.03 8.59
CA ALA A 107 0.90 -10.18 9.74
C ALA A 107 0.38 -8.75 9.53
N ILE A 108 0.61 -8.17 8.35
CA ILE A 108 0.08 -6.84 7.98
C ILE A 108 -1.45 -6.84 8.04
N CYS A 109 -2.13 -7.83 7.40
CA CYS A 109 -3.59 -7.94 7.44
C CYS A 109 -4.14 -8.05 8.86
N GLY A 110 -3.51 -8.88 9.70
CA GLY A 110 -3.92 -9.04 11.10
C GLY A 110 -3.77 -7.76 11.92
N GLY A 111 -2.69 -7.00 11.68
CA GLY A 111 -2.47 -5.70 12.30
C GLY A 111 -3.48 -4.65 11.83
N LEU A 112 -3.77 -4.60 10.52
CA LEU A 112 -4.78 -3.70 9.96
C LEU A 112 -6.17 -3.99 10.53
N LEU A 113 -6.56 -5.27 10.67
CA LEU A 113 -7.83 -5.65 11.27
C LEU A 113 -7.95 -5.13 12.71
N LYS A 114 -6.88 -5.19 13.52
CA LYS A 114 -6.86 -4.62 14.87
C LYS A 114 -7.06 -3.11 14.84
N ILE A 115 -6.26 -2.38 14.06
CA ILE A 115 -6.34 -0.92 13.95
C ILE A 115 -7.75 -0.49 13.52
N PHE A 116 -8.31 -1.15 12.51
CA PHE A 116 -9.62 -0.81 12.01
C PHE A 116 -10.75 -1.23 12.97
N SER A 117 -10.65 -2.38 13.67
CA SER A 117 -11.64 -2.76 14.68
C SER A 117 -11.67 -1.79 15.86
N GLU A 118 -10.52 -1.31 16.31
CA GLU A 118 -10.43 -0.31 17.36
C GLU A 118 -10.93 1.06 16.91
N SER A 119 -10.69 1.43 15.64
CA SER A 119 -11.13 2.71 15.06
C SER A 119 -12.62 2.70 14.68
N ILE A 120 -13.20 1.54 14.39
CA ILE A 120 -14.55 1.36 13.80
C ILE A 120 -15.62 1.07 14.87
N LEU A 121 -15.29 1.10 16.14
CA LEU A 121 -16.35 1.13 17.17
C LEU A 121 -17.38 2.25 16.96
N ALA A 122 -17.19 3.04 15.92
CA ALA A 122 -18.04 4.20 15.59
C ALA A 122 -18.71 4.18 14.22
N ASN A 123 -19.08 3.13 13.54
CA ASN A 123 -20.01 3.19 12.39
C ASN A 123 -19.57 2.80 10.97
N LEU A 124 -18.61 1.93 10.75
CA LEU A 124 -18.40 1.44 9.38
C LEU A 124 -18.33 -0.08 9.33
N THR A 125 -19.23 -0.71 8.58
CA THR A 125 -19.16 -2.13 8.22
C THR A 125 -17.95 -2.38 7.33
N PHE A 126 -16.85 -2.79 7.95
CA PHE A 126 -15.63 -3.14 7.24
C PHE A 126 -15.70 -4.60 6.76
N ASN A 127 -15.53 -4.83 5.46
CA ASN A 127 -15.51 -6.18 4.90
C ASN A 127 -14.07 -6.74 4.92
N PRO A 128 -13.76 -7.75 5.75
CA PRO A 128 -12.42 -8.34 5.86
C PRO A 128 -11.91 -8.97 4.54
N GLY A 129 -12.82 -9.35 3.63
CA GLY A 129 -12.47 -9.89 2.32
C GLY A 129 -11.80 -8.88 1.40
N CYS A 130 -12.06 -7.59 1.61
CA CYS A 130 -11.47 -6.51 0.83
C CYS A 130 -9.97 -6.29 1.12
N LEU A 131 -9.50 -6.61 2.35
CA LEU A 131 -8.11 -6.45 2.75
C LEU A 131 -7.13 -7.33 1.97
N ARG A 132 -7.53 -8.51 1.55
CA ARG A 132 -6.67 -9.40 0.76
C ARG A 132 -6.34 -8.85 -0.62
N THR A 133 -7.17 -7.96 -1.13
CA THR A 133 -6.99 -7.30 -2.43
C THR A 133 -6.02 -6.12 -2.33
N PHE A 134 -5.74 -5.60 -1.11
CA PHE A 134 -4.89 -4.44 -0.89
C PHE A 134 -3.39 -4.74 -0.79
N ILE A 135 -3.00 -6.02 -0.61
CA ILE A 135 -1.60 -6.43 -0.46
C ILE A 135 -1.25 -7.34 -1.64
N ALA A 136 -0.92 -6.73 -2.74
CA ALA A 136 -0.45 -7.40 -3.96
C ALA A 136 1.09 -7.49 -3.98
#